data_ed4b0666b357f9ab1fe4b741bda37609
#
_entry.id   ed4b0666b357f9ab1fe4b741bda37609
#
_cell.length_a   1.000
_cell.length_b   1.000
_cell.length_c   1.000
_cell.angle_alpha   90.00
_cell.angle_beta   90.00
_cell.angle_gamma   90.00
#
_symmetry.space_group_name_H-M   'P 1'
#
loop_
_entity.id
_entity.type
_entity.pdbx_description
1 polymer ?
#
loop_
_entity_poly.entity_id
_entity_poly.type
_entity_poly.pdbx_seq_one_letter_code
_entity_poly.pdbx_strand_id
1 'polypeptide(L)'
;MTALGILLLLAALYVLQVVLYDRLWGKGLEVKTSFQEEYATEDDTAALTEVVVNDKFLPLPVVEIDFHMGKGLRFTDEANTAVSDYTYRRDVFALGPRQKITRTLEFRCARRGYYRIDQAGLDVRSLLLTKKYVGSTPQATDFYVLPRLVSTQRIQIPFSQIMGNLTSRKKVYDDPCAF
;
A
#
# COMPACT_ATOMS: atom_id res chain seq x y z
N MET A 1 6.79 46.65 31.28
CA MET A 1 6.74 47.00 29.82
C MET A 1 7.37 45.91 28.94
N THR A 2 8.56 45.42 29.28
CA THR A 2 9.28 44.40 28.49
C THR A 2 8.57 43.02 28.39
N ALA A 3 7.98 42.54 29.49
CA ALA A 3 7.27 41.28 29.49
C ALA A 3 6.03 41.27 28.57
N LEU A 4 5.26 42.35 28.54
CA LEU A 4 4.11 42.48 27.64
C LEU A 4 4.55 42.54 26.19
N GLY A 5 5.65 43.23 25.88
CA GLY A 5 6.20 43.26 24.50
C GLY A 5 6.64 41.89 24.02
N ILE A 6 7.31 41.10 24.88
CA ILE A 6 7.71 39.72 24.55
C ILE A 6 6.48 38.84 24.30
N LEU A 7 5.46 38.94 25.11
CA LEU A 7 4.22 38.17 24.96
C LEU A 7 3.53 38.49 23.63
N LEU A 8 3.42 39.77 23.26
CA LEU A 8 2.85 40.19 21.99
C LEU A 8 3.67 39.70 20.80
N LEU A 9 5.01 39.73 20.88
CA LEU A 9 5.88 39.19 19.84
C LEU A 9 5.65 37.67 19.65
N LEU A 10 5.60 36.91 20.72
CA LEU A 10 5.34 35.49 20.67
C LEU A 10 3.96 35.15 20.07
N ALA A 11 2.95 35.93 20.46
CA ALA A 11 1.60 35.79 19.89
C ALA A 11 1.59 36.10 18.37
N ALA A 12 2.30 37.14 17.94
CA ALA A 12 2.43 37.49 16.54
C ALA A 12 3.14 36.40 15.73
N LEU A 13 4.24 35.83 16.26
CA LEU A 13 4.96 34.71 15.64
C LEU A 13 4.08 33.47 15.53
N TYR A 14 3.30 33.16 16.55
CA TYR A 14 2.35 32.06 16.56
C TYR A 14 1.29 32.23 15.47
N VAL A 15 0.67 33.40 15.38
CA VAL A 15 -0.34 33.71 14.35
C VAL A 15 0.28 33.62 12.95
N LEU A 16 1.47 34.19 12.76
CA LEU A 16 2.20 34.13 11.50
C LEU A 16 2.46 32.67 11.08
N GLN A 17 2.94 31.84 12.01
CA GLN A 17 3.14 30.40 11.74
C GLN A 17 1.85 29.72 11.33
N VAL A 18 0.73 29.93 12.05
CA VAL A 18 -0.55 29.32 11.72
C VAL A 18 -1.00 29.72 10.33
N VAL A 19 -0.92 31.00 9.98
CA VAL A 19 -1.33 31.50 8.64
C VAL A 19 -0.44 30.91 7.53
N LEU A 20 0.87 30.78 7.76
CA LEU A 20 1.78 30.19 6.79
C LEU A 20 1.44 28.71 6.53
N TYR A 21 1.22 27.94 7.60
CA TYR A 21 0.85 26.52 7.45
C TYR A 21 -0.52 26.37 6.81
N ASP A 22 -1.53 27.14 7.17
CA ASP A 22 -2.87 27.09 6.57
C ASP A 22 -2.84 27.29 5.04
N ARG A 23 -1.92 28.12 4.56
CA ARG A 23 -1.81 28.44 3.13
C ARG A 23 -0.86 27.55 2.33
N LEU A 24 0.14 26.98 2.99
CA LEU A 24 1.29 26.35 2.30
C LEU A 24 1.49 24.88 2.64
N TRP A 25 0.75 24.29 3.57
CA TRP A 25 1.02 22.91 4.03
C TRP A 25 1.03 21.87 2.89
N GLY A 26 0.07 21.95 1.97
CA GLY A 26 -0.08 21.01 0.85
C GLY A 26 0.70 21.42 -0.41
N LYS A 27 1.13 22.69 -0.53
CA LYS A 27 1.86 23.15 -1.72
C LYS A 27 3.28 22.60 -1.71
N GLY A 28 3.73 21.99 -2.84
CA GLY A 28 5.07 21.44 -2.96
C GLY A 28 5.34 20.24 -2.02
N LEU A 29 4.29 19.56 -1.56
CA LEU A 29 4.38 18.26 -0.91
C LEU A 29 3.91 17.22 -1.93
N GLU A 30 4.82 16.35 -2.33
CA GLU A 30 4.54 15.26 -3.25
C GLU A 30 4.77 13.94 -2.53
N VAL A 31 3.80 13.04 -2.67
CA VAL A 31 3.90 11.67 -2.18
C VAL A 31 3.64 10.74 -3.34
N LYS A 32 4.56 9.84 -3.56
CA LYS A 32 4.47 8.83 -4.61
C LYS A 32 4.77 7.46 -4.01
N THR A 33 3.84 6.55 -4.19
CA THR A 33 3.98 5.14 -3.82
C THR A 33 4.02 4.33 -5.10
N SER A 34 5.01 3.46 -5.26
CA SER A 34 5.17 2.63 -6.45
C SER A 34 5.74 1.27 -6.11
N PHE A 35 5.22 0.22 -6.72
CA PHE A 35 5.84 -1.09 -6.69
C PHE A 35 7.13 -1.05 -7.50
N GLN A 36 8.18 -1.73 -7.05
CA GLN A 36 9.45 -1.82 -7.79
C GLN A 36 9.32 -2.73 -9.00
N GLU A 37 8.46 -3.73 -8.90
CA GLU A 37 8.19 -4.72 -9.92
C GLU A 37 6.71 -4.63 -10.32
N GLU A 38 6.38 -5.02 -11.54
CA GLU A 38 4.99 -5.06 -12.01
C GLU A 38 4.28 -6.35 -11.59
N TYR A 39 5.04 -7.43 -11.40
CA TYR A 39 4.50 -8.72 -10.98
C TYR A 39 5.51 -9.53 -10.16
N ALA A 40 4.99 -10.44 -9.35
CA ALA A 40 5.76 -11.47 -8.65
C ALA A 40 4.96 -12.78 -8.61
N THR A 41 5.58 -13.85 -8.17
CA THR A 41 4.91 -15.15 -7.98
C THR A 41 4.44 -15.30 -6.54
N GLU A 42 3.41 -16.11 -6.32
CA GLU A 42 2.93 -16.44 -4.98
C GLU A 42 4.07 -17.04 -4.15
N ASP A 43 4.20 -16.58 -2.92
CA ASP A 43 5.27 -16.83 -1.94
C ASP A 43 6.58 -16.05 -2.16
N ASP A 44 6.75 -15.32 -3.25
CA ASP A 44 7.90 -14.46 -3.44
C ASP A 44 7.83 -13.19 -2.58
N THR A 45 8.97 -12.54 -2.41
CA THR A 45 9.09 -11.22 -1.77
C THR A 45 9.25 -10.18 -2.85
N ALA A 46 8.50 -9.08 -2.74
CA ALA A 46 8.61 -7.92 -3.59
C ALA A 46 8.70 -6.65 -2.74
N ALA A 47 8.93 -5.50 -3.36
CA ALA A 47 9.16 -4.24 -2.66
C ALA A 47 8.27 -3.12 -3.17
N LEU A 48 7.82 -2.29 -2.24
CA LEU A 48 7.11 -1.04 -2.47
C LEU A 48 8.02 0.12 -2.11
N THR A 49 8.13 1.10 -2.97
CA THR A 49 8.90 2.31 -2.72
C THR A 49 7.97 3.49 -2.44
N GLU A 50 8.17 4.13 -1.31
CA GLU A 50 7.53 5.38 -0.94
C GLU A 50 8.53 6.53 -1.11
N VAL A 51 8.13 7.54 -1.85
CA VAL A 51 8.90 8.76 -2.07
C VAL A 51 8.09 9.94 -1.58
N VAL A 52 8.65 10.65 -0.61
CA VAL A 52 8.04 11.86 -0.04
C VAL A 52 8.97 13.04 -0.29
N VAL A 53 8.46 14.04 -0.97
CA VAL A 53 9.23 15.25 -1.35
C VAL A 53 8.57 16.48 -0.77
N ASN A 54 9.34 17.24 -0.03
CA ASN A 54 8.98 18.59 0.42
C ASN A 54 9.79 19.61 -0.36
N ASP A 55 9.23 20.20 -1.40
CA ASP A 55 9.93 21.18 -2.27
C ASP A 55 9.78 22.64 -1.79
N LYS A 56 9.39 22.85 -0.54
CA LYS A 56 9.22 24.17 0.06
C LYS A 56 10.19 24.41 1.21
N PHE A 57 10.35 25.69 1.59
CA PHE A 57 11.15 26.05 2.77
C PHE A 57 10.47 25.76 4.11
N LEU A 58 9.17 25.47 4.09
CA LEU A 58 8.41 25.20 5.29
C LEU A 58 8.71 23.75 5.76
N PRO A 59 9.29 23.55 6.94
CA PRO A 59 9.52 22.21 7.47
C PRO A 59 8.20 21.55 7.85
N LEU A 60 8.12 20.24 7.68
CA LEU A 60 6.97 19.42 8.03
C LEU A 60 7.41 18.41 9.09
N PRO A 61 7.27 18.72 10.39
CA PRO A 61 7.81 17.88 11.45
C PRO A 61 7.13 16.52 11.55
N VAL A 62 5.86 16.44 11.15
CA VAL A 62 5.11 15.18 11.14
C VAL A 62 4.26 15.15 9.88
N VAL A 63 4.54 14.18 9.03
CA VAL A 63 3.75 13.80 7.86
C VAL A 63 3.41 12.34 8.01
N GLU A 64 2.16 12.04 8.29
CA GLU A 64 1.65 10.67 8.35
C GLU A 64 1.09 10.33 6.96
N ILE A 65 1.52 9.23 6.40
CA ILE A 65 1.04 8.72 5.12
C ILE A 65 0.33 7.41 5.41
N ASP A 66 -0.91 7.28 5.00
CA ASP A 66 -1.66 6.04 5.12
C ASP A 66 -2.17 5.58 3.76
N PHE A 67 -2.06 4.31 3.51
CA PHE A 67 -2.63 3.66 2.34
C PHE A 67 -3.12 2.26 2.69
N HIS A 68 -3.97 1.72 1.84
CA HIS A 68 -4.50 0.38 1.99
C HIS A 68 -4.30 -0.42 0.72
N MET A 69 -4.11 -1.71 0.89
CA MET A 69 -3.99 -2.67 -0.19
C MET A 69 -4.70 -3.98 0.18
N GLY A 70 -4.91 -4.86 -0.79
CA GLY A 70 -5.53 -6.16 -0.54
C GLY A 70 -4.70 -7.02 0.43
N LYS A 71 -5.36 -7.72 1.33
CA LYS A 71 -4.75 -8.56 2.40
C LYS A 71 -3.88 -9.73 1.93
N GLY A 72 -3.78 -9.95 0.63
CA GLY A 72 -2.88 -10.96 0.07
C GLY A 72 -1.42 -10.55 0.03
N LEU A 73 -1.10 -9.26 0.28
CA LEU A 73 0.26 -8.75 0.43
C LEU A 73 0.51 -8.51 1.92
N ARG A 74 1.57 -9.11 2.46
CA ARG A 74 1.95 -8.98 3.87
C ARG A 74 3.30 -8.33 3.99
N PHE A 75 3.36 -7.18 4.65
CA PHE A 75 4.63 -6.53 4.93
C PHE A 75 5.51 -7.40 5.84
N THR A 76 6.79 -7.46 5.53
CA THR A 76 7.81 -8.14 6.35
C THR A 76 7.96 -7.43 7.70
N ASP A 77 7.90 -6.10 7.67
CA ASP A 77 7.84 -5.26 8.87
C ASP A 77 6.37 -4.97 9.19
N GLU A 78 5.85 -5.63 10.22
CA GLU A 78 4.48 -5.45 10.70
C GLU A 78 4.30 -4.19 11.55
N ALA A 79 5.37 -3.48 11.89
CA ALA A 79 5.27 -2.18 12.56
C ALA A 79 4.41 -1.23 11.71
N ASN A 80 3.51 -0.51 12.35
CA ASN A 80 2.59 0.43 11.69
C ASN A 80 1.61 -0.21 10.68
N THR A 81 1.40 -1.51 10.75
CA THR A 81 0.51 -2.26 9.86
C THR A 81 -0.68 -2.81 10.65
N ALA A 82 -1.88 -2.62 10.14
CA ALA A 82 -3.10 -3.23 10.64
C ALA A 82 -3.77 -4.05 9.53
N VAL A 83 -4.14 -5.28 9.82
CA VAL A 83 -4.78 -6.19 8.87
C VAL A 83 -6.22 -6.45 9.29
N SER A 84 -7.16 -6.16 8.41
CA SER A 84 -8.58 -6.46 8.53
C SER A 84 -9.08 -7.05 7.21
N ASP A 85 -10.02 -6.41 6.54
CA ASP A 85 -10.43 -6.73 5.17
C ASP A 85 -9.39 -6.26 4.14
N TYR A 86 -8.61 -5.25 4.51
CA TYR A 86 -7.46 -4.74 3.79
C TYR A 86 -6.25 -4.71 4.72
N THR A 87 -5.07 -4.65 4.13
CA THR A 87 -3.83 -4.32 4.83
C THR A 87 -3.70 -2.81 4.83
N TYR A 88 -3.81 -2.21 6.01
CA TYR A 88 -3.62 -0.77 6.23
C TYR A 88 -2.20 -0.54 6.72
N ARG A 89 -1.52 0.42 6.12
CA ARG A 89 -0.21 0.85 6.60
C ARG A 89 -0.23 2.35 6.81
N ARG A 90 0.42 2.77 7.91
CA ARG A 90 0.61 4.17 8.25
C ARG A 90 2.07 4.41 8.58
N ASP A 91 2.73 5.20 7.76
CA ASP A 91 4.12 5.58 7.98
C ASP A 91 4.23 7.06 8.34
N VAL A 92 5.19 7.38 9.23
CA VAL A 92 5.42 8.72 9.73
C VAL A 92 6.78 9.20 9.24
N PHE A 93 6.81 10.42 8.69
CA PHE A 93 7.99 11.09 8.17
C PHE A 93 8.15 12.44 8.84
N ALA A 94 9.40 12.87 9.02
CA ALA A 94 9.76 14.23 9.38
C ALA A 94 10.57 14.82 8.22
N LEU A 95 10.05 15.86 7.57
CA LEU A 95 10.68 16.48 6.43
C LEU A 95 11.15 17.89 6.75
N GLY A 96 12.44 18.11 6.56
CA GLY A 96 13.02 19.45 6.54
C GLY A 96 12.65 20.23 5.27
N PRO A 97 13.11 21.49 5.18
CA PRO A 97 12.97 22.27 3.95
C PRO A 97 13.69 21.61 2.79
N ARG A 98 13.04 21.56 1.61
CA ARG A 98 13.60 21.00 0.36
C ARG A 98 14.21 19.61 0.51
N GLN A 99 13.55 18.76 1.30
CA GLN A 99 14.01 17.41 1.59
C GLN A 99 13.17 16.38 0.85
N LYS A 100 13.87 15.36 0.33
CA LYS A 100 13.28 14.15 -0.22
C LYS A 100 13.67 12.95 0.65
N ILE A 101 12.69 12.14 1.02
CA ILE A 101 12.90 10.87 1.70
C ILE A 101 12.36 9.76 0.80
N THR A 102 13.14 8.70 0.67
CA THR A 102 12.73 7.49 -0.03
C THR A 102 12.83 6.33 0.95
N ARG A 103 11.76 5.53 1.05
CA ARG A 103 11.69 4.33 1.87
C ARG A 103 11.30 3.15 1.00
N THR A 104 11.93 2.03 1.21
CA THR A 104 11.57 0.76 0.58
C THR A 104 10.95 -0.15 1.62
N LEU A 105 9.81 -0.73 1.30
CA LEU A 105 9.01 -1.59 2.15
C LEU A 105 8.93 -2.96 1.48
N GLU A 106 9.52 -3.97 2.11
CA GLU A 106 9.43 -5.33 1.63
C GLU A 106 8.12 -5.99 2.09
N PHE A 107 7.52 -6.74 1.18
CA PHE A 107 6.32 -7.51 1.46
C PHE A 107 6.36 -8.88 0.78
N ARG A 108 5.68 -9.85 1.38
CA ARG A 108 5.51 -11.19 0.83
C ARG A 108 4.17 -11.30 0.10
N CYS A 109 4.18 -11.92 -1.06
CA CYS A 109 3.01 -12.21 -1.88
C CYS A 109 2.30 -13.46 -1.37
N ALA A 110 1.44 -13.33 -0.34
CA ALA A 110 0.80 -14.46 0.31
C ALA A 110 -0.38 -15.06 -0.50
N ARG A 111 -0.91 -14.32 -1.47
CA ARG A 111 -2.02 -14.76 -2.33
C ARG A 111 -1.86 -14.20 -3.73
N ARG A 112 -2.14 -15.04 -4.72
CA ARG A 112 -2.28 -14.60 -6.11
C ARG A 112 -3.45 -13.65 -6.28
N GLY A 113 -3.31 -12.68 -7.18
CA GLY A 113 -4.37 -11.72 -7.47
C GLY A 113 -3.84 -10.43 -8.06
N TYR A 114 -4.75 -9.51 -8.28
CA TYR A 114 -4.46 -8.14 -8.68
C TYR A 114 -4.58 -7.22 -7.47
N TYR A 115 -3.58 -6.39 -7.28
CA TYR A 115 -3.47 -5.45 -6.17
C TYR A 115 -3.26 -4.05 -6.72
N ARG A 116 -3.95 -3.08 -6.14
CA ARG A 116 -3.87 -1.70 -6.55
C ARG A 116 -3.87 -0.80 -5.33
N ILE A 117 -3.10 0.28 -5.41
CA ILE A 117 -3.16 1.39 -4.48
C ILE A 117 -3.72 2.59 -5.26
N ASP A 118 -4.94 2.99 -4.93
CA ASP A 118 -5.65 4.07 -5.64
C ASP A 118 -5.30 5.44 -5.07
N GLN A 119 -5.13 5.54 -3.76
CA GLN A 119 -4.85 6.79 -3.07
C GLN A 119 -4.04 6.56 -1.79
N ALA A 120 -3.27 7.57 -1.43
CA ALA A 120 -2.62 7.68 -0.14
C ALA A 120 -3.22 8.86 0.62
N GLY A 121 -3.65 8.62 1.85
CA GLY A 121 -4.06 9.65 2.79
C GLY A 121 -2.83 10.38 3.32
N LEU A 122 -3.00 11.65 3.62
CA LEU A 122 -1.96 12.56 4.10
C LEU A 122 -2.45 13.31 5.32
N ASP A 123 -1.78 13.12 6.44
CA ASP A 123 -1.97 13.85 7.66
C ASP A 123 -0.71 14.65 8.00
N VAL A 124 -0.78 15.96 7.92
CA VAL A 124 0.36 16.85 8.18
C VAL A 124 0.11 17.68 9.43
N ARG A 125 1.10 17.79 10.30
CA ARG A 125 1.02 18.66 11.49
C ARG A 125 1.86 19.91 11.33
N SER A 126 1.35 21.02 11.90
CA SER A 126 2.08 22.29 11.97
C SER A 126 3.35 22.18 12.82
N LEU A 127 4.27 23.15 12.71
CA LEU A 127 5.57 23.14 13.42
C LEU A 127 5.42 22.95 14.94
N LEU A 128 4.44 23.60 15.54
CA LEU A 128 4.15 23.49 16.98
C LEU A 128 3.13 22.38 17.28
N LEU A 129 2.80 21.52 16.32
CA LEU A 129 1.86 20.39 16.44
C LEU A 129 0.43 20.81 16.88
N THR A 130 0.10 22.09 16.76
CA THR A 130 -1.18 22.66 17.22
C THR A 130 -2.32 22.42 16.24
N LYS A 131 -2.01 22.27 14.96
CA LYS A 131 -3.00 22.01 13.90
C LYS A 131 -2.64 20.76 13.09
N LYS A 132 -3.67 20.02 12.70
CA LYS A 132 -3.61 18.88 11.80
C LYS A 132 -4.30 19.25 10.50
N TYR A 133 -3.62 18.97 9.39
CA TYR A 133 -4.13 19.15 8.03
C TYR A 133 -4.28 17.78 7.40
N VAL A 134 -5.42 17.52 6.80
CA VAL A 134 -5.78 16.24 6.19
C VAL A 134 -5.97 16.43 4.71
N GLY A 135 -5.40 15.54 3.93
CA GLY A 135 -5.53 15.50 2.48
C GLY A 135 -5.39 14.10 1.94
N SER A 136 -5.45 13.97 0.64
CA SER A 136 -5.17 12.71 -0.05
C SER A 136 -4.49 13.00 -1.39
N THR A 137 -3.63 12.08 -1.81
CA THR A 137 -2.97 12.13 -3.11
C THR A 137 -3.36 10.89 -3.90
N PRO A 138 -3.84 11.04 -5.14
CA PRO A 138 -4.14 9.90 -5.98
C PRO A 138 -2.84 9.14 -6.29
N GLN A 139 -2.91 7.83 -6.16
CA GLN A 139 -1.85 6.88 -6.52
C GLN A 139 -2.46 5.93 -7.55
N ALA A 140 -1.78 5.69 -8.64
CA ALA A 140 -2.25 4.73 -9.64
C ALA A 140 -1.14 3.71 -9.85
N THR A 141 -0.98 2.84 -8.86
CA THR A 141 0.06 1.80 -8.93
C THR A 141 -0.56 0.42 -8.78
N ASP A 142 -0.23 -0.43 -9.73
CA ASP A 142 -0.79 -1.75 -9.91
C ASP A 142 0.28 -2.80 -9.69
N PHE A 143 -0.12 -3.97 -9.18
CA PHE A 143 0.77 -5.08 -8.95
C PHE A 143 0.04 -6.42 -9.15
N TYR A 144 0.68 -7.36 -9.84
CA TYR A 144 0.11 -8.66 -10.13
C TYR A 144 0.88 -9.76 -9.39
N VAL A 145 0.16 -10.60 -8.68
CA VAL A 145 0.73 -11.83 -8.09
C VAL A 145 0.25 -13.01 -8.89
N LEU A 146 1.19 -13.66 -9.58
CA LEU A 146 0.96 -14.84 -10.41
C LEU A 146 0.89 -16.10 -9.55
N PRO A 147 0.13 -17.11 -9.97
CA PRO A 147 0.10 -18.40 -9.28
C PRO A 147 1.46 -19.09 -9.36
N ARG A 148 1.83 -19.76 -8.27
CA ARG A 148 3.02 -20.60 -8.25
C ARG A 148 2.82 -21.84 -9.14
N LEU A 149 3.77 -22.10 -10.02
CA LEU A 149 3.78 -23.33 -10.81
C LEU A 149 4.08 -24.52 -9.90
N VAL A 150 3.17 -25.45 -9.84
CA VAL A 150 3.36 -26.73 -9.14
C VAL A 150 3.96 -27.72 -10.10
N SER A 151 5.07 -28.34 -9.74
CA SER A 151 5.66 -29.42 -10.55
C SER A 151 4.65 -30.56 -10.69
N THR A 152 4.40 -30.99 -11.92
CA THR A 152 3.49 -32.10 -12.25
C THR A 152 3.90 -33.41 -11.56
N GLN A 153 5.16 -33.58 -11.18
CA GLN A 153 5.63 -34.74 -10.43
C GLN A 153 5.00 -34.86 -9.03
N ARG A 154 4.47 -33.76 -8.46
CA ARG A 154 3.74 -33.76 -7.18
C ARG A 154 2.26 -34.04 -7.32
N ILE A 155 1.74 -34.02 -8.53
CA ILE A 155 0.32 -34.25 -8.80
C ILE A 155 0.15 -35.76 -9.07
N GLN A 156 0.12 -36.57 -8.02
CA GLN A 156 -0.31 -37.96 -8.12
C GLN A 156 -1.84 -38.00 -8.16
N ILE A 157 -2.42 -37.76 -9.33
CA ILE A 157 -3.84 -38.01 -9.54
C ILE A 157 -3.96 -39.50 -9.89
N PRO A 158 -4.60 -40.33 -9.07
CA PRO A 158 -4.82 -41.72 -9.41
C PRO A 158 -5.58 -41.78 -10.73
N PHE A 159 -5.07 -42.53 -11.68
CA PHE A 159 -5.68 -42.67 -13.01
C PHE A 159 -7.16 -43.08 -12.96
N SER A 160 -7.54 -43.82 -11.92
CA SER A 160 -8.92 -44.18 -11.61
C SER A 160 -9.83 -42.99 -11.30
N GLN A 161 -9.28 -41.86 -10.77
CA GLN A 161 -10.06 -40.64 -10.53
C GLN A 161 -10.24 -39.81 -11.80
N ILE A 162 -9.28 -39.85 -12.73
CA ILE A 162 -9.40 -39.15 -14.02
C ILE A 162 -10.41 -39.87 -14.93
N MET A 163 -10.39 -41.19 -14.95
CA MET A 163 -11.28 -41.98 -15.79
C MET A 163 -12.69 -42.06 -15.26
N GLY A 164 -12.90 -41.62 -14.00
CA GLY A 164 -14.19 -41.79 -13.32
C GLY A 164 -14.63 -43.25 -13.32
N ASN A 165 -15.56 -43.62 -12.49
CA ASN A 165 -16.25 -44.91 -12.62
C ASN A 165 -17.24 -44.83 -13.79
N LEU A 166 -16.74 -44.69 -15.00
CA LEU A 166 -17.52 -44.88 -16.23
C LEU A 166 -17.77 -46.35 -16.45
N THR A 167 -18.38 -47.01 -15.50
CA THR A 167 -19.10 -48.24 -15.75
C THR A 167 -20.36 -47.85 -16.51
N SER A 168 -20.24 -47.77 -17.82
CA SER A 168 -21.40 -47.66 -18.65
C SER A 168 -22.25 -48.92 -18.46
N ARG A 169 -23.38 -48.78 -17.79
CA ARG A 169 -24.44 -49.83 -17.73
C ARG A 169 -25.29 -49.82 -18.99
N LYS A 170 -24.83 -49.28 -20.11
CA LYS A 170 -25.47 -49.48 -21.38
C LYS A 170 -25.17 -50.92 -21.85
N LYS A 171 -26.11 -51.81 -21.62
CA LYS A 171 -26.18 -53.06 -22.38
C LYS A 171 -26.27 -52.65 -23.83
N VAL A 172 -25.20 -52.92 -24.60
CA VAL A 172 -25.30 -52.96 -26.05
C VAL A 172 -26.26 -54.12 -26.34
N TYR A 173 -27.47 -53.80 -26.73
CA TYR A 173 -28.37 -54.81 -27.25
C TYR A 173 -27.74 -55.26 -28.58
N ASP A 174 -27.38 -56.52 -28.66
CA ASP A 174 -27.05 -57.16 -29.91
C ASP A 174 -28.20 -56.89 -30.86
N ASP A 175 -27.86 -56.34 -32.03
CA ASP A 175 -28.83 -56.13 -33.11
C ASP A 175 -29.29 -57.48 -33.63
N PRO A 176 -30.60 -57.85 -33.44
CA PRO A 176 -31.09 -59.12 -33.87
C PRO A 176 -31.20 -59.26 -35.37
N CYS A 177 -30.76 -58.28 -36.16
CA CYS A 177 -30.82 -58.25 -37.63
C CYS A 177 -29.49 -58.44 -38.34
N ALA A 178 -28.43 -58.82 -37.64
CA ALA A 178 -27.16 -59.18 -38.28
C ALA A 178 -27.22 -60.68 -38.76
N PHE A 179 -27.68 -60.89 -39.97
CA PHE A 179 -27.48 -62.10 -40.73
C PHE A 179 -26.25 -62.01 -41.66
#